data_37a40be9f1dfc34106aa331bc52860f1
#
_entry.id   37a40be9f1dfc34106aa331bc52860f1
#
_cell.length_a   1.000
_cell.length_b   1.000
_cell.length_c   1.000
_cell.angle_alpha   90.00
_cell.angle_beta   90.00
_cell.angle_gamma   90.00
#
_symmetry.space_group_name_H-M   'P 1'
#
loop_
_entity.id
_entity.type
_entity.pdbx_description
1 polymer ?
#
loop_
_entity_poly.entity_id
_entity_poly.type
_entity_poly.pdbx_seq_one_letter_code
_entity_poly.pdbx_strand_id
1 'polypeptide(L)'
;TAHTLSLHAALPILFEADYDRVMPWLENALDRMPIFAELGIKQDVHGAISHPPDGNPLIGPAPGVRNYWCCCGTQIGIGWGPGLTRELARWMVHGSADVSMRAFDPRRFGDYADKKWQNIKAREDYLLRHEIPFPHFNRLDGRPVKPSPLYERLKEQGAVFEEVYGHERPRWFATSDEAQEDH
;
A
#
# COMPACT_ATOMS: atom_id res chain seq x y z
N THR A 1 17.06 -4.31 -31.84
CA THR A 1 18.02 -4.23 -30.73
C THR A 1 17.26 -3.78 -29.50
N ALA A 2 16.88 -4.77 -28.67
CA ALA A 2 16.32 -4.50 -27.37
C ALA A 2 17.40 -3.78 -26.55
N HIS A 3 17.20 -2.52 -26.22
CA HIS A 3 17.97 -1.88 -25.19
C HIS A 3 17.61 -2.55 -23.88
N THR A 4 18.46 -3.46 -23.44
CA THR A 4 18.48 -3.92 -22.07
C THR A 4 18.71 -2.68 -21.23
N LEU A 5 17.67 -2.21 -20.54
CA LEU A 5 17.83 -1.21 -19.49
C LEU A 5 18.80 -1.82 -18.50
N SER A 6 20.03 -1.32 -18.54
CA SER A 6 21.11 -1.80 -17.71
C SER A 6 20.69 -1.63 -16.26
N LEU A 7 20.79 -2.67 -15.45
CA LEU A 7 20.64 -2.62 -13.99
C LEU A 7 21.48 -1.49 -13.35
N HIS A 8 22.51 -1.03 -14.02
CA HIS A 8 23.32 0.13 -13.63
C HIS A 8 22.55 1.45 -13.51
N ALA A 9 21.43 1.62 -14.22
CA ALA A 9 20.58 2.83 -14.07
C ALA A 9 19.77 2.81 -12.76
N ALA A 10 19.60 1.64 -12.13
CA ALA A 10 18.90 1.50 -10.86
C ALA A 10 19.84 1.52 -9.63
N LEU A 11 21.16 1.50 -9.83
CA LEU A 11 22.16 1.44 -8.77
C LEU A 11 22.02 2.53 -7.68
N PRO A 12 21.58 3.78 -7.98
CA PRO A 12 21.47 4.81 -6.95
C PRO A 12 20.39 4.54 -5.87
N ILE A 13 19.48 3.58 -6.10
CA ILE A 13 18.42 3.22 -5.16
C ILE A 13 18.62 1.83 -4.55
N LEU A 14 19.74 1.16 -4.87
CA LEU A 14 20.11 -0.11 -4.24
C LEU A 14 20.94 0.16 -2.98
N PHE A 15 20.73 -0.66 -1.97
CA PHE A 15 21.45 -0.63 -0.70
C PHE A 15 22.32 -1.88 -0.58
N GLU A 16 23.30 -1.84 0.30
CA GLU A 16 24.02 -3.04 0.69
C GLU A 16 23.06 -4.04 1.35
N ALA A 17 23.29 -5.33 1.10
CA ALA A 17 22.47 -6.37 1.69
C ALA A 17 22.64 -6.42 3.21
N ASP A 18 21.54 -6.38 3.91
CA ASP A 18 21.47 -6.52 5.37
C ASP A 18 21.19 -8.00 5.70
N TYR A 19 22.26 -8.79 5.75
CA TYR A 19 22.16 -10.22 6.02
C TYR A 19 21.67 -10.53 7.43
N ASP A 20 22.05 -9.74 8.43
CA ASP A 20 21.59 -9.93 9.80
C ASP A 20 20.06 -9.83 9.88
N ARG A 21 19.50 -8.88 9.17
CA ARG A 21 18.06 -8.69 9.08
C ARG A 21 17.36 -9.82 8.36
N VAL A 22 17.95 -10.39 7.31
CA VAL A 22 17.34 -11.44 6.47
C VAL A 22 17.59 -12.85 7.02
N MET A 23 18.55 -13.00 7.96
CA MET A 23 18.99 -14.30 8.47
C MET A 23 17.83 -15.21 8.94
N PRO A 24 16.82 -14.76 9.71
CA PRO A 24 15.74 -15.64 10.16
C PRO A 24 14.95 -16.28 9.02
N TRP A 25 14.80 -15.58 7.89
CA TRP A 25 14.13 -16.13 6.70
C TRP A 25 15.03 -17.09 5.93
N LEU A 26 16.35 -16.82 5.89
CA LEU A 26 17.31 -17.73 5.29
C LEU A 26 17.38 -19.05 6.07
N GLU A 27 17.41 -19.01 7.40
CA GLU A 27 17.34 -20.18 8.26
C GLU A 27 16.09 -21.02 7.99
N ASN A 28 14.92 -20.39 7.94
CA ASN A 28 13.67 -21.05 7.57
C ASN A 28 13.72 -21.68 6.16
N ALA A 29 14.41 -21.04 5.21
CA ALA A 29 14.57 -21.58 3.87
C ALA A 29 15.51 -22.81 3.86
N LEU A 30 16.60 -22.78 4.64
CA LEU A 30 17.54 -23.88 4.83
C LEU A 30 16.85 -25.08 5.49
N ASP A 31 16.02 -24.86 6.49
CA ASP A 31 15.26 -25.93 7.14
C ASP A 31 14.29 -26.63 6.17
N ARG A 32 13.67 -25.86 5.28
CA ARG A 32 12.72 -26.41 4.28
C ARG A 32 13.40 -27.04 3.09
N MET A 33 14.55 -26.53 2.71
CA MET A 33 15.34 -26.98 1.55
C MET A 33 16.83 -27.05 1.92
N PRO A 34 17.28 -28.13 2.58
CA PRO A 34 18.65 -28.28 3.07
C PRO A 34 19.73 -28.13 1.98
N ILE A 35 19.38 -28.38 0.72
CA ILE A 35 20.31 -28.20 -0.42
C ILE A 35 20.86 -26.76 -0.50
N PHE A 36 20.13 -25.77 -0.01
CA PHE A 36 20.60 -24.38 -0.01
C PHE A 36 21.84 -24.17 0.86
N ALA A 37 22.09 -25.04 1.84
CA ALA A 37 23.30 -24.98 2.66
C ALA A 37 24.57 -25.31 1.86
N GLU A 38 24.42 -26.04 0.75
CA GLU A 38 25.52 -26.41 -0.13
C GLU A 38 25.75 -25.39 -1.26
N LEU A 39 24.82 -24.43 -1.40
CA LEU A 39 24.81 -23.44 -2.46
C LEU A 39 25.19 -22.06 -1.90
N GLY A 40 25.99 -21.31 -2.66
CA GLY A 40 26.27 -19.91 -2.33
C GLY A 40 25.20 -18.95 -2.87
N ILE A 41 25.19 -17.75 -2.34
CA ILE A 41 24.38 -16.64 -2.87
C ILE A 41 25.10 -16.09 -4.11
N LYS A 42 24.45 -16.21 -5.28
CA LYS A 42 25.00 -15.70 -6.53
C LYS A 42 24.89 -14.18 -6.64
N GLN A 43 23.77 -13.66 -6.20
CA GLN A 43 23.47 -12.22 -6.26
C GLN A 43 22.36 -11.89 -5.28
N ASP A 44 22.48 -10.76 -4.63
CA ASP A 44 21.45 -10.10 -3.85
C ASP A 44 21.02 -8.79 -4.51
N VAL A 45 19.76 -8.42 -4.31
CA VAL A 45 19.21 -7.16 -4.75
C VAL A 45 18.41 -6.58 -3.60
N HIS A 46 18.88 -5.46 -3.06
CA HIS A 46 18.25 -4.78 -1.94
C HIS A 46 18.01 -3.32 -2.30
N GLY A 47 16.75 -2.89 -2.29
CA GLY A 47 16.39 -1.54 -2.71
C GLY A 47 15.10 -1.05 -2.08
N ALA A 48 14.85 0.25 -2.20
CA ALA A 48 13.62 0.86 -1.74
C ALA A 48 12.43 0.48 -2.62
N ILE A 49 11.31 0.19 -1.99
CA ILE A 49 10.02 -0.02 -2.64
C ILE A 49 9.18 1.25 -2.52
N SER A 50 8.57 1.67 -3.64
CA SER A 50 7.54 2.71 -3.64
C SER A 50 6.26 2.15 -3.03
N HIS A 51 5.85 2.69 -1.88
CA HIS A 51 4.72 2.18 -1.11
C HIS A 51 3.67 3.26 -0.88
N PRO A 52 2.54 3.25 -1.62
CA PRO A 52 1.43 4.18 -1.38
C PRO A 52 0.72 3.92 -0.04
N PRO A 53 -0.01 4.92 0.52
CA PRO A 53 -0.61 4.83 1.85
C PRO A 53 -1.59 3.68 2.07
N ASP A 54 -2.25 3.23 1.01
CA ASP A 54 -3.22 2.13 1.03
C ASP A 54 -2.70 0.87 0.32
N GLY A 55 -1.40 0.83 0.00
CA GLY A 55 -0.77 -0.28 -0.70
C GLY A 55 -1.17 -0.43 -2.17
N ASN A 56 -2.12 0.34 -2.68
CA ASN A 56 -2.55 0.28 -4.07
C ASN A 56 -1.75 1.25 -4.95
N PRO A 57 -1.39 0.87 -6.18
CA PRO A 57 -0.73 1.76 -7.13
C PRO A 57 -1.45 3.08 -7.38
N LEU A 58 -0.70 4.05 -7.87
CA LEU A 58 -1.20 5.35 -8.31
C LEU A 58 -1.25 5.34 -9.85
N ILE A 59 -2.41 5.02 -10.40
CA ILE A 59 -2.62 4.86 -11.84
C ILE A 59 -3.78 5.73 -12.28
N GLY A 60 -3.50 6.77 -13.05
CA GLY A 60 -4.53 7.69 -13.53
C GLY A 60 -4.07 9.14 -13.59
N PRO A 61 -4.99 10.09 -13.84
CA PRO A 61 -4.65 11.50 -13.91
C PRO A 61 -4.22 12.04 -12.55
N ALA A 62 -3.17 12.85 -12.55
CA ALA A 62 -2.68 13.50 -11.34
C ALA A 62 -3.67 14.57 -10.83
N PRO A 63 -3.89 14.66 -9.52
CA PRO A 63 -4.72 15.71 -8.94
C PRO A 63 -4.21 17.10 -9.29
N GLY A 64 -5.09 17.99 -9.76
CA GLY A 64 -4.78 19.41 -9.98
C GLY A 64 -3.85 19.72 -11.15
N VAL A 65 -3.36 18.73 -11.91
CA VAL A 65 -2.43 18.95 -13.03
C VAL A 65 -3.02 18.39 -14.32
N ARG A 66 -3.25 19.28 -15.29
CA ARG A 66 -3.78 18.88 -16.60
C ARG A 66 -2.73 18.10 -17.40
N ASN A 67 -3.17 17.05 -18.08
CA ASN A 67 -2.35 16.20 -18.97
C ASN A 67 -1.16 15.53 -18.30
N TYR A 68 -1.17 15.42 -16.99
CA TYR A 68 -0.18 14.64 -16.25
C TYR A 68 -0.83 13.36 -15.71
N TRP A 69 -0.21 12.22 -16.00
CA TRP A 69 -0.73 10.90 -15.64
C TRP A 69 0.28 10.16 -14.76
N CYS A 70 -0.21 9.61 -13.68
CA CYS A 70 0.59 8.79 -12.78
C CYS A 70 0.56 7.32 -13.24
N CYS A 71 1.73 6.67 -13.13
CA CYS A 71 1.88 5.22 -13.26
C CYS A 71 3.00 4.80 -12.33
N CYS A 72 2.73 4.74 -11.03
CA CYS A 72 3.75 4.48 -10.02
C CYS A 72 3.18 3.76 -8.80
N GLY A 73 4.06 3.37 -7.86
CA GLY A 73 3.66 2.65 -6.65
C GLY A 73 3.26 1.20 -6.90
N THR A 74 3.61 0.63 -8.05
CA THR A 74 3.36 -0.78 -8.37
C THR A 74 4.36 -1.68 -7.65
N GLN A 75 4.11 -1.96 -6.40
CA GLN A 75 4.98 -2.79 -5.56
C GLN A 75 5.21 -4.19 -6.16
N ILE A 76 4.18 -4.76 -6.78
CA ILE A 76 4.23 -6.02 -7.52
C ILE A 76 4.23 -5.69 -9.02
N GLY A 77 5.33 -5.06 -9.49
CA GLY A 77 5.42 -4.50 -10.83
C GLY A 77 5.15 -5.49 -11.95
N ILE A 78 5.72 -6.70 -11.87
CA ILE A 78 5.55 -7.73 -12.90
C ILE A 78 4.11 -8.25 -12.92
N GLY A 79 3.50 -8.46 -11.76
CA GLY A 79 2.12 -8.99 -11.67
C GLY A 79 1.05 -7.97 -12.07
N TRP A 80 1.20 -6.73 -11.64
CA TRP A 80 0.18 -5.68 -11.86
C TRP A 80 0.46 -4.78 -13.05
N GLY A 81 1.74 -4.55 -13.35
CA GLY A 81 2.17 -3.58 -14.33
C GLY A 81 1.47 -3.70 -15.69
N PRO A 82 1.52 -4.86 -16.36
CA PRO A 82 0.94 -4.99 -17.69
C PRO A 82 -0.57 -4.72 -17.75
N GLY A 83 -1.33 -5.22 -16.77
CA GLY A 83 -2.77 -4.99 -16.71
C GLY A 83 -3.11 -3.52 -16.45
N LEU A 84 -2.49 -2.92 -15.44
CA LEU A 84 -2.75 -1.54 -15.06
C LEU A 84 -2.32 -0.54 -16.12
N THR A 85 -1.19 -0.76 -16.79
CA THR A 85 -0.71 0.11 -17.87
C THR A 85 -1.57 0.01 -19.13
N ARG A 86 -2.11 -1.18 -19.42
CA ARG A 86 -3.09 -1.35 -20.49
C ARG A 86 -4.35 -0.50 -20.22
N GLU A 87 -4.89 -0.60 -19.03
CA GLU A 87 -6.09 0.16 -18.64
C GLU A 87 -5.81 1.68 -18.57
N LEU A 88 -4.62 2.07 -18.13
CA LEU A 88 -4.19 3.47 -18.18
C LEU A 88 -4.15 4.00 -19.62
N ALA A 89 -3.54 3.26 -20.54
CA ALA A 89 -3.47 3.63 -21.95
C ALA A 89 -4.85 3.79 -22.57
N ARG A 90 -5.77 2.85 -22.27
CA ARG A 90 -7.17 2.96 -22.71
C ARG A 90 -7.84 4.21 -22.14
N TRP A 91 -7.66 4.47 -20.86
CA TRP A 91 -8.21 5.66 -20.22
C TRP A 91 -7.70 6.95 -20.86
N MET A 92 -6.41 7.02 -21.15
CA MET A 92 -5.80 8.18 -21.84
C MET A 92 -6.36 8.40 -23.24
N VAL A 93 -6.59 7.33 -24.01
CA VAL A 93 -7.02 7.40 -25.42
C VAL A 93 -8.52 7.56 -25.54
N HIS A 94 -9.29 6.84 -24.74
CA HIS A 94 -10.75 6.74 -24.87
C HIS A 94 -11.52 7.50 -23.79
N GLY A 95 -10.84 8.11 -22.82
CA GLY A 95 -11.46 8.83 -21.70
C GLY A 95 -11.97 7.93 -20.57
N SER A 96 -11.89 6.61 -20.72
CA SER A 96 -12.27 5.62 -19.70
C SER A 96 -11.50 4.33 -19.87
N ALA A 97 -11.27 3.61 -18.78
CA ALA A 97 -10.77 2.25 -18.78
C ALA A 97 -11.93 1.25 -18.96
N ASP A 98 -11.59 -0.02 -19.30
CA ASP A 98 -12.61 -1.08 -19.41
C ASP A 98 -13.07 -1.60 -18.05
N VAL A 99 -12.23 -1.46 -17.03
CA VAL A 99 -12.51 -1.84 -15.65
C VAL A 99 -12.49 -0.62 -14.73
N SER A 100 -13.10 -0.74 -13.56
CA SER A 100 -13.06 0.34 -12.57
C SER A 100 -11.64 0.56 -12.04
N MET A 101 -11.08 1.73 -12.36
CA MET A 101 -9.77 2.15 -11.88
C MET A 101 -9.82 2.95 -10.56
N ARG A 102 -11.00 3.01 -9.92
CA ARG A 102 -11.22 3.84 -8.72
C ARG A 102 -10.25 3.55 -7.57
N ALA A 103 -9.93 2.29 -7.36
CA ALA A 103 -8.97 1.88 -6.32
C ALA A 103 -7.53 2.29 -6.61
N PHE A 104 -7.21 2.64 -7.86
CA PHE A 104 -5.87 3.00 -8.30
C PHE A 104 -5.74 4.49 -8.66
N ASP A 105 -6.87 5.19 -8.83
CA ASP A 105 -6.89 6.61 -9.20
C ASP A 105 -6.20 7.46 -8.11
N PRO A 106 -5.14 8.24 -8.42
CA PRO A 106 -4.49 9.11 -7.45
C PRO A 106 -5.45 10.11 -6.78
N ARG A 107 -6.53 10.48 -7.45
CA ARG A 107 -7.56 11.40 -6.93
C ARG A 107 -8.43 10.80 -5.81
N ARG A 108 -8.25 9.49 -5.50
CA ARG A 108 -8.89 8.87 -4.33
C ARG A 108 -8.42 9.49 -3.01
N PHE A 109 -7.24 10.06 -3.01
CA PHE A 109 -6.73 10.85 -1.89
C PHE A 109 -7.13 12.31 -2.07
N GLY A 110 -7.62 12.93 -1.00
CA GLY A 110 -7.92 14.35 -0.94
C GLY A 110 -6.84 15.13 -0.19
N ASP A 111 -7.11 16.40 0.10
CA ASP A 111 -6.18 17.33 0.77
C ASP A 111 -5.77 16.88 2.19
N TYR A 112 -6.54 15.96 2.78
CA TYR A 112 -6.22 15.36 4.08
C TYR A 112 -4.96 14.50 4.05
N ALA A 113 -4.60 13.96 2.88
CA ALA A 113 -3.48 13.06 2.71
C ALA A 113 -2.17 13.85 2.60
N ASP A 114 -1.82 14.58 3.65
CA ASP A 114 -0.55 15.29 3.74
C ASP A 114 0.64 14.32 3.85
N LYS A 115 1.85 14.84 3.77
CA LYS A 115 3.09 14.04 3.82
C LYS A 115 3.20 13.23 5.12
N LYS A 116 2.73 13.78 6.24
CA LYS A 116 2.80 13.10 7.54
C LYS A 116 1.86 11.90 7.56
N TRP A 117 0.61 12.10 7.16
CA TRP A 117 -0.39 11.03 7.10
C TRP A 117 0.04 9.93 6.11
N GLN A 118 0.52 10.31 4.91
CA GLN A 118 1.00 9.35 3.91
C GLN A 118 2.11 8.46 4.46
N ASN A 119 3.08 9.02 5.19
CA ASN A 119 4.16 8.24 5.78
C ASN A 119 3.66 7.27 6.86
N ILE A 120 2.74 7.72 7.71
CA ILE A 120 2.15 6.88 8.77
C ILE A 120 1.41 5.70 8.13
N LYS A 121 0.52 5.98 7.19
CA LYS A 121 -0.29 4.96 6.53
C LYS A 121 0.52 3.99 5.66
N ALA A 122 1.50 4.49 4.91
CA ALA A 122 2.37 3.64 4.12
C ALA A 122 3.19 2.69 5.00
N ARG A 123 3.65 3.16 6.17
CA ARG A 123 4.36 2.33 7.13
C ARG A 123 3.46 1.26 7.74
N GLU A 124 2.26 1.63 8.17
CA GLU A 124 1.25 0.70 8.70
C GLU A 124 0.92 -0.38 7.66
N ASP A 125 0.61 0.03 6.42
CA ASP A 125 0.32 -0.91 5.33
C ASP A 125 1.49 -1.86 5.05
N TYR A 126 2.70 -1.35 5.04
CA TYR A 126 3.89 -2.17 4.81
C TYR A 126 4.11 -3.21 5.92
N LEU A 127 3.95 -2.82 7.16
CA LEU A 127 4.12 -3.72 8.31
C LEU A 127 3.08 -4.85 8.32
N LEU A 128 1.85 -4.53 7.95
CA LEU A 128 0.72 -5.47 7.97
C LEU A 128 0.55 -6.26 6.66
N ARG A 129 1.37 -6.00 5.66
CA ARG A 129 1.19 -6.51 4.30
C ARG A 129 1.15 -8.03 4.20
N HIS A 130 1.92 -8.72 5.01
CA HIS A 130 2.06 -10.18 4.99
C HIS A 130 1.34 -10.87 6.15
N GLU A 131 0.69 -10.09 6.98
CA GLU A 131 -0.17 -10.63 8.02
C GLU A 131 -1.49 -11.09 7.42
N ILE A 132 -2.05 -12.16 7.97
CA ILE A 132 -3.39 -12.61 7.62
C ILE A 132 -4.36 -11.81 8.51
N PRO A 133 -5.08 -10.82 7.97
CA PRO A 133 -5.99 -10.04 8.78
C PRO A 133 -7.18 -10.88 9.21
N PHE A 134 -7.56 -10.80 10.47
CA PHE A 134 -8.83 -11.34 10.91
C PHE A 134 -10.00 -10.59 10.26
N PRO A 135 -11.15 -11.24 10.10
CA PRO A 135 -12.36 -10.54 9.68
C PRO A 135 -12.56 -9.30 10.55
N HIS A 136 -12.82 -8.17 9.88
CA HIS A 136 -13.03 -6.90 10.55
C HIS A 136 -11.77 -6.19 11.08
N PHE A 137 -10.60 -6.65 10.76
CA PHE A 137 -9.39 -5.93 11.05
C PHE A 137 -9.44 -4.49 10.48
N ASN A 138 -9.05 -3.52 11.30
CA ASN A 138 -9.04 -2.12 10.92
C ASN A 138 -7.64 -1.52 11.13
N ARG A 139 -7.26 -0.61 10.25
CA ARG A 139 -5.98 0.09 10.35
C ARG A 139 -6.14 1.33 11.22
N LEU A 140 -5.39 1.39 12.31
CA LEU A 140 -5.62 2.37 13.38
C LEU A 140 -4.72 3.61 13.27
N ASP A 141 -3.57 3.50 12.62
CA ASP A 141 -2.58 4.58 12.57
C ASP A 141 -3.08 5.79 11.76
N GLY A 142 -2.74 6.99 12.23
CA GLY A 142 -3.04 8.24 11.53
C GLY A 142 -4.51 8.67 11.55
N ARG A 143 -5.32 8.11 12.44
CA ARG A 143 -6.75 8.42 12.63
C ARG A 143 -7.00 9.35 13.83
N PRO A 144 -8.15 10.07 13.88
CA PRO A 144 -9.09 10.31 12.79
C PRO A 144 -8.57 11.39 11.83
N VAL A 145 -8.92 11.29 10.53
CA VAL A 145 -8.51 12.27 9.51
C VAL A 145 -9.67 13.07 8.96
N LYS A 146 -10.77 12.40 8.64
CA LYS A 146 -12.01 12.99 8.14
C LYS A 146 -13.19 12.58 9.03
N PRO A 147 -13.26 13.07 10.26
CA PRO A 147 -14.44 12.87 11.09
C PRO A 147 -15.66 13.56 10.47
N SER A 148 -16.81 12.90 10.52
CA SER A 148 -18.07 13.54 10.16
C SER A 148 -18.49 14.58 11.20
N PRO A 149 -19.39 15.52 10.88
CA PRO A 149 -19.94 16.44 11.88
C PRO A 149 -20.63 15.74 13.07
N LEU A 150 -21.00 14.48 12.90
CA LEU A 150 -21.64 13.67 13.93
C LEU A 150 -20.66 12.79 14.72
N TYR A 151 -19.37 12.83 14.40
CA TYR A 151 -18.37 11.92 14.93
C TYR A 151 -18.37 11.86 16.47
N GLU A 152 -18.22 13.01 17.13
CA GLU A 152 -18.17 13.07 18.59
C GLU A 152 -19.49 12.59 19.22
N ARG A 153 -20.62 12.98 18.66
CA ARG A 153 -21.93 12.55 19.15
C ARG A 153 -22.14 11.05 19.03
N LEU A 154 -21.68 10.44 17.92
CA LEU A 154 -21.76 9.00 17.73
C LEU A 154 -20.79 8.26 18.65
N LYS A 155 -19.61 8.82 18.87
CA LYS A 155 -18.63 8.30 19.82
C LYS A 155 -19.17 8.26 21.25
N GLU A 156 -19.83 9.32 21.69
CA GLU A 156 -20.52 9.38 23.00
C GLU A 156 -21.63 8.33 23.13
N GLN A 157 -22.20 7.89 22.01
CA GLN A 157 -23.21 6.84 21.97
C GLN A 157 -22.60 5.42 21.88
N GLY A 158 -21.29 5.28 21.98
CA GLY A 158 -20.61 4.01 21.94
C GLY A 158 -20.18 3.55 20.54
N ALA A 159 -20.20 4.43 19.53
CA ALA A 159 -19.78 4.06 18.20
C ALA A 159 -18.29 3.67 18.14
N VAL A 160 -18.01 2.53 17.55
CA VAL A 160 -16.69 2.10 17.11
C VAL A 160 -16.58 2.36 15.62
N PHE A 161 -15.52 3.03 15.21
CA PHE A 161 -15.37 3.55 13.85
C PHE A 161 -14.40 2.72 13.02
N GLU A 162 -14.67 2.64 11.72
CA GLU A 162 -13.73 2.20 10.71
C GLU A 162 -13.33 3.34 9.79
N GLU A 163 -12.13 3.27 9.22
CA GLU A 163 -11.67 4.22 8.20
C GLU A 163 -11.99 3.69 6.81
N VAL A 164 -12.68 4.50 6.01
CA VAL A 164 -12.92 4.22 4.59
C VAL A 164 -12.54 5.44 3.77
N TYR A 165 -11.41 5.37 3.05
CA TYR A 165 -10.84 6.48 2.28
C TYR A 165 -10.68 7.77 3.10
N GLY A 166 -10.13 7.64 4.29
CA GLY A 166 -9.94 8.73 5.24
C GLY A 166 -11.18 9.13 6.03
N HIS A 167 -12.37 8.67 5.64
CA HIS A 167 -13.61 8.97 6.36
C HIS A 167 -13.83 8.01 7.53
N GLU A 168 -14.14 8.58 8.69
CA GLU A 168 -14.57 7.82 9.85
C GLU A 168 -16.05 7.46 9.72
N ARG A 169 -16.34 6.16 9.70
CA ARG A 169 -17.71 5.63 9.63
C ARG A 169 -17.99 4.78 10.84
N PRO A 170 -19.14 4.96 11.52
CA PRO A 170 -19.53 4.05 12.59
C PRO A 170 -19.74 2.66 11.99
N ARG A 171 -19.10 1.67 12.59
CA ARG A 171 -19.16 0.29 12.19
C ARG A 171 -20.15 -0.49 13.04
N TRP A 172 -20.08 -0.29 14.33
CA TRP A 172 -20.99 -0.84 15.33
C TRP A 172 -21.04 0.07 16.55
N PHE A 173 -21.96 -0.20 17.46
CA PHE A 173 -22.11 0.54 18.70
C PHE A 173 -21.92 -0.40 19.86
N ALA A 174 -20.94 -0.12 20.72
CA ALA A 174 -20.71 -0.87 21.94
C ALA A 174 -21.87 -0.72 22.92
N THR A 175 -22.27 -1.80 23.55
CA THR A 175 -23.19 -1.77 24.68
C THR A 175 -22.45 -1.39 25.96
N SER A 176 -23.16 -1.14 27.06
CA SER A 176 -22.56 -0.72 28.33
C SER A 176 -21.50 -1.68 28.88
N ASP A 177 -21.55 -2.95 28.47
CA ASP A 177 -20.67 -4.02 28.96
C ASP A 177 -19.55 -4.39 27.99
N GLU A 178 -19.49 -3.74 26.83
CA GLU A 178 -18.48 -3.98 25.80
C GLU A 178 -17.48 -2.82 25.75
N ALA A 179 -16.21 -3.14 25.58
CA ALA A 179 -15.20 -2.15 25.35
C ALA A 179 -15.38 -1.50 23.97
N GLN A 180 -15.25 -0.16 23.90
CA GLN A 180 -15.24 0.57 22.64
C GLN A 180 -13.87 0.39 21.94
N GLU A 181 -13.46 -0.85 21.73
CA GLU A 181 -12.19 -1.19 21.15
C GLU A 181 -12.39 -1.75 19.74
N ASP A 182 -11.55 -1.30 18.84
CA ASP A 182 -11.43 -1.84 17.51
C ASP A 182 -10.36 -2.94 17.54
N HIS A 183 -10.68 -4.12 17.04
CA HIS A 183 -9.78 -5.28 17.03
C HIS A 183 -9.20 -5.51 15.65
#